data_6b648b42583a01089bb05cb8256accf4
#
_entry.id   6b648b42583a01089bb05cb8256accf4
#
_cell.length_a   1.000
_cell.length_b   1.000
_cell.length_c   1.000
_cell.angle_alpha   90.00
_cell.angle_beta   90.00
_cell.angle_gamma   90.00
#
_symmetry.space_group_name_H-M   'P 1'
#
loop_
_entity.id
_entity.type
_entity.pdbx_description
1 polymer ?
#
loop_
_entity_poly.entity_id
_entity_poly.type
_entity_poly.pdbx_seq_one_letter_code
_entity_poly.pdbx_strand_id
1 'polypeptide(L)'
;MLYRTYNEYKQTLQRLLHDWKIYFGATKADLVKNTCFVSHLSGDTAYADGVPIIASTTYQLIFLQDRQAFTNKRVIELTDDGVKYAGYDPASECNVFTATVTLYGPGSVPDE
;
A
#
# COMPACT_ATOMS: atom_id res chain seq x y z
N MET A 1 -6.85 12.25 -5.23
CA MET A 1 -8.02 11.81 -4.45
C MET A 1 -7.59 11.45 -3.05
N LEU A 2 -8.29 11.95 -2.06
CA LEU A 2 -7.92 11.73 -0.67
C LEU A 2 -8.74 10.59 -0.08
N TYR A 3 -8.06 9.60 0.48
CA TYR A 3 -8.70 8.53 1.24
C TYR A 3 -8.75 8.94 2.69
N ARG A 4 -9.91 8.80 3.30
CA ARG A 4 -10.12 9.20 4.69
C ARG A 4 -9.72 8.10 5.67
N THR A 5 -9.88 6.83 5.26
CA THR A 5 -9.67 5.72 6.16
C THR A 5 -8.89 4.61 5.47
N TYR A 6 -8.27 3.76 6.30
CA TYR A 6 -7.60 2.55 5.85
C TYR A 6 -8.58 1.62 5.12
N ASN A 7 -9.80 1.47 5.65
CA ASN A 7 -10.80 0.60 5.03
C ASN A 7 -11.23 1.09 3.65
N GLU A 8 -11.41 2.40 3.48
CA GLU A 8 -11.72 2.96 2.16
C GLU A 8 -10.59 2.72 1.17
N TYR A 9 -9.34 2.93 1.60
CA TYR A 9 -8.18 2.68 0.76
C TYR A 9 -8.08 1.20 0.38
N LYS A 10 -8.25 0.31 1.36
CA LYS A 10 -8.23 -1.13 1.15
C LYS A 10 -9.25 -1.58 0.12
N GLN A 11 -10.50 -1.12 0.25
CA GLN A 11 -11.58 -1.45 -0.69
C GLN A 11 -11.29 -0.92 -2.09
N THR A 12 -10.78 0.29 -2.19
CA THR A 12 -10.45 0.89 -3.49
C THR A 12 -9.30 0.13 -4.17
N LEU A 13 -8.27 -0.22 -3.41
CA LEU A 13 -7.15 -0.98 -3.94
C LEU A 13 -7.60 -2.36 -4.42
N GLN A 14 -8.45 -3.05 -3.66
CA GLN A 14 -9.01 -4.34 -4.05
C GLN A 14 -9.82 -4.25 -5.33
N ARG A 15 -10.57 -3.17 -5.52
CA ARG A 15 -11.36 -2.94 -6.72
C ARG A 15 -10.49 -2.68 -7.94
N LEU A 16 -9.45 -1.85 -7.78
CA LEU A 16 -8.55 -1.48 -8.89
C LEU A 16 -7.60 -2.62 -9.27
N LEU A 17 -7.29 -3.50 -8.36
CA LEU A 17 -6.44 -4.67 -8.57
C LEU A 17 -7.25 -5.97 -8.37
N HIS A 18 -8.43 -6.04 -8.97
CA HIS A 18 -9.37 -7.15 -8.73
C HIS A 18 -8.83 -8.52 -9.14
N ASP A 19 -7.89 -8.58 -10.08
CA ASP A 19 -7.24 -9.83 -10.51
C ASP A 19 -5.97 -10.15 -9.73
N TRP A 20 -5.63 -9.31 -8.75
CA TRP A 20 -4.41 -9.46 -7.96
C TRP A 20 -4.71 -10.06 -6.59
N LYS A 21 -3.71 -10.75 -6.05
CA LYS A 21 -3.73 -11.13 -4.63
C LYS A 21 -3.15 -9.97 -3.84
N ILE A 22 -3.87 -9.50 -2.84
CA ILE A 22 -3.43 -8.38 -2.02
C ILE A 22 -3.38 -8.85 -0.57
N TYR A 23 -2.20 -8.68 0.05
CA TYR A 23 -1.98 -9.05 1.44
C TYR A 23 -1.80 -7.80 2.27
N PHE A 24 -2.62 -7.66 3.30
CA PHE A 24 -2.60 -6.51 4.22
C PHE A 24 -1.98 -6.92 5.54
N GLY A 25 -0.89 -6.24 5.91
CA GLY A 25 -0.16 -6.55 7.13
C GLY A 25 0.88 -7.64 6.95
N ALA A 26 1.50 -8.06 8.06
CA ALA A 26 2.50 -9.12 8.05
C ALA A 26 1.82 -10.48 7.90
N THR A 27 2.01 -11.13 6.78
CA THR A 27 1.42 -12.43 6.51
C THR A 27 2.36 -13.25 5.64
N LYS A 28 2.24 -14.57 5.73
CA LYS A 28 2.92 -15.46 4.80
C LYS A 28 2.14 -15.49 3.49
N ALA A 29 2.84 -15.31 2.40
CA ALA A 29 2.24 -15.27 1.08
C ALA A 29 3.19 -15.86 0.05
N ASP A 30 2.62 -16.43 -0.99
CA ASP A 30 3.41 -16.89 -2.13
C ASP A 30 3.90 -15.68 -2.92
N LEU A 31 5.19 -15.68 -3.25
CA LEU A 31 5.80 -14.63 -4.06
C LEU A 31 5.60 -14.98 -5.54
N VAL A 32 4.44 -14.59 -6.06
CA VAL A 32 4.06 -14.85 -7.45
C VAL A 32 3.64 -13.56 -8.13
N LYS A 33 3.56 -13.56 -9.45
CA LYS A 33 3.14 -12.39 -10.20
C LYS A 33 1.72 -11.97 -9.84
N ASN A 34 1.42 -10.69 -10.02
CA ASN A 34 0.13 -10.07 -9.69
C ASN A 34 -0.20 -10.18 -8.20
N THR A 35 0.81 -9.91 -7.38
CA THR A 35 0.66 -9.86 -5.92
C THR A 35 1.06 -8.49 -5.42
N CYS A 36 0.29 -7.95 -4.50
CA CYS A 36 0.55 -6.68 -3.84
C CYS A 36 0.61 -6.89 -2.33
N PHE A 37 1.66 -6.34 -1.72
CA PHE A 37 1.80 -6.34 -0.25
C PHE A 37 1.63 -4.92 0.25
N VAL A 38 0.79 -4.75 1.26
CA VAL A 38 0.57 -3.47 1.94
C VAL A 38 1.04 -3.64 3.38
N SER A 39 2.09 -2.92 3.76
CA SER A 39 2.66 -3.03 5.10
C SER A 39 2.81 -1.67 5.73
N HIS A 40 2.68 -1.65 7.06
CA HIS A 40 2.87 -0.44 7.86
C HIS A 40 4.33 -0.02 7.83
N LEU A 41 4.59 1.23 7.49
CA LEU A 41 5.95 1.77 7.41
C LEU A 41 6.25 2.69 8.59
N SER A 42 5.39 3.70 8.83
CA SER A 42 5.60 4.66 9.91
C SER A 42 4.28 5.32 10.29
N GLY A 43 4.30 6.07 11.39
CA GLY A 43 3.14 6.83 11.81
C GLY A 43 3.57 8.07 12.59
N ASP A 44 2.71 9.08 12.57
CA ASP A 44 2.89 10.31 13.31
C ASP A 44 1.80 10.48 14.35
N THR A 45 2.15 11.12 15.47
CA THR A 45 1.25 11.39 16.58
C THR A 45 0.98 12.88 16.67
N ALA A 46 -0.27 13.26 16.87
CA ALA A 46 -0.67 14.59 17.30
C ALA A 46 -1.25 14.49 18.72
N TYR A 47 -1.48 15.64 19.32
CA TYR A 47 -2.06 15.71 20.67
C TYR A 47 -3.32 16.57 20.66
N ALA A 48 -4.37 16.06 21.30
CA ALA A 48 -5.60 16.79 21.53
C ALA A 48 -5.88 16.78 23.03
N ASP A 49 -5.89 17.95 23.66
CA ASP A 49 -6.08 18.10 25.12
C ASP A 49 -5.11 17.22 25.94
N GLY A 50 -3.84 17.11 25.48
CA GLY A 50 -2.83 16.32 26.15
C GLY A 50 -2.93 14.80 25.90
N VAL A 51 -3.90 14.36 25.10
CA VAL A 51 -4.08 12.95 24.75
C VAL A 51 -3.45 12.69 23.38
N PRO A 52 -2.55 11.68 23.27
CA PRO A 52 -1.98 11.34 21.97
C PRO A 52 -3.03 10.71 21.05
N ILE A 53 -3.03 11.15 19.80
CA ILE A 53 -3.89 10.61 18.75
C ILE A 53 -3.06 10.30 17.51
N ILE A 54 -3.53 9.39 16.69
CA ILE A 54 -2.89 9.06 15.42
C ILE A 54 -3.16 10.20 14.43
N ALA A 55 -2.11 10.92 14.03
CA ALA A 55 -2.22 12.00 13.05
C ALA A 55 -2.14 11.50 11.62
N SER A 56 -1.27 10.52 11.36
CA SER A 56 -1.13 9.91 10.04
C SER A 56 -0.47 8.53 10.15
N THR A 57 -0.64 7.72 9.12
CA THR A 57 0.03 6.42 8.99
C THR A 57 0.47 6.24 7.56
N THR A 58 1.74 5.90 7.36
CA THR A 58 2.32 5.66 6.05
C THR A 58 2.48 4.16 5.83
N TYR A 59 2.01 3.70 4.67
CA TYR A 59 2.11 2.30 4.26
C TYR A 59 3.03 2.18 3.07
N GLN A 60 3.75 1.07 3.00
CA GLN A 60 4.51 0.69 1.83
C GLN A 60 3.72 -0.33 1.03
N LEU A 61 3.66 -0.12 -0.29
CA LEU A 61 3.09 -1.08 -1.22
C LEU A 61 4.23 -1.70 -2.01
N ILE A 62 4.18 -3.02 -2.17
CA ILE A 62 5.12 -3.76 -2.99
C ILE A 62 4.31 -4.53 -4.02
N PHE A 63 4.61 -4.33 -5.29
CA PHE A 63 3.92 -4.97 -6.41
C PHE A 63 4.87 -5.94 -7.10
N LEU A 64 4.42 -7.17 -7.30
CA LEU A 64 5.14 -8.18 -8.07
C LEU A 64 4.41 -8.43 -9.38
N GLN A 65 5.10 -8.24 -10.50
CA GLN A 65 4.51 -8.51 -11.81
C GLN A 65 5.58 -8.99 -12.80
N ASP A 66 5.14 -9.58 -13.89
CA ASP A 66 6.03 -10.11 -14.92
C ASP A 66 6.50 -9.04 -15.93
N ARG A 67 5.80 -7.91 -16.01
CA ARG A 67 6.13 -6.82 -16.93
C ARG A 67 7.13 -5.84 -16.30
N GLN A 68 7.88 -5.15 -17.16
CA GLN A 68 8.86 -4.17 -16.74
C GLN A 68 8.28 -2.76 -16.58
N ALA A 69 7.00 -2.58 -16.82
CA ALA A 69 6.33 -1.30 -16.66
C ALA A 69 5.04 -1.47 -15.87
N PHE A 70 4.85 -0.63 -14.86
CA PHE A 70 3.61 -0.59 -14.09
C PHE A 70 2.68 0.41 -14.76
N THR A 71 1.58 -0.09 -15.35
CA THR A 71 0.71 0.72 -16.22
C THR A 71 -0.65 1.08 -15.62
N ASN A 72 -0.96 0.62 -14.42
CA ASN A 72 -2.24 0.93 -13.79
C ASN A 72 -2.22 2.36 -13.25
N LYS A 73 -2.65 3.31 -14.07
CA LYS A 73 -2.61 4.74 -13.73
C LYS A 73 -3.43 5.08 -12.50
N ARG A 74 -4.56 4.41 -12.29
CA ARG A 74 -5.41 4.68 -11.12
C ARG A 74 -4.73 4.29 -9.82
N VAL A 75 -4.02 3.18 -9.82
CA VAL A 75 -3.23 2.79 -8.64
C VAL A 75 -2.08 3.77 -8.42
N ILE A 76 -1.40 4.18 -9.49
CA ILE A 76 -0.32 5.17 -9.39
C ILE A 76 -0.82 6.47 -8.75
N GLU A 77 -2.01 6.93 -9.12
CA GLU A 77 -2.61 8.15 -8.57
C GLU A 77 -2.94 8.04 -7.07
N LEU A 78 -3.05 6.82 -6.54
CA LEU A 78 -3.32 6.57 -5.13
C LEU A 78 -2.08 6.58 -4.24
N THR A 79 -0.92 6.83 -4.81
CA THR A 79 0.35 6.81 -4.09
C THR A 79 0.84 8.23 -3.85
N ASP A 80 1.75 8.40 -2.88
CA ASP A 80 2.29 9.72 -2.55
C ASP A 80 3.19 10.27 -3.66
N ASP A 81 4.09 9.42 -4.19
CA ASP A 81 5.13 9.84 -5.14
C ASP A 81 5.16 8.99 -6.41
N GLY A 82 4.11 8.24 -6.67
CA GLY A 82 4.07 7.33 -7.80
C GLY A 82 4.68 5.98 -7.48
N VAL A 83 4.64 5.10 -8.46
CA VAL A 83 5.17 3.73 -8.35
C VAL A 83 6.54 3.69 -8.97
N LYS A 84 7.53 3.16 -8.24
CA LYS A 84 8.93 3.12 -8.66
C LYS A 84 9.40 1.69 -8.89
N TYR A 85 10.21 1.49 -9.92
CA TYR A 85 10.81 0.20 -10.20
C TYR A 85 11.93 -0.09 -9.21
N ALA A 86 11.84 -1.22 -8.52
CA ALA A 86 12.84 -1.62 -7.51
C ALA A 86 13.80 -2.70 -7.99
N GLY A 87 13.55 -3.30 -9.15
CA GLY A 87 14.44 -4.31 -9.73
C GLY A 87 13.75 -5.63 -9.98
N TYR A 88 14.51 -6.59 -10.50
CA TYR A 88 14.03 -7.94 -10.76
C TYR A 88 14.43 -8.87 -9.62
N ASP A 89 13.47 -9.64 -9.12
CA ASP A 89 13.71 -10.63 -8.09
C ASP A 89 13.75 -12.04 -8.69
N PRO A 90 14.94 -12.68 -8.74
CA PRO A 90 15.05 -14.03 -9.32
C PRO A 90 14.27 -15.11 -8.55
N ALA A 91 14.09 -14.93 -7.25
CA ALA A 91 13.39 -15.92 -6.42
C ALA A 91 11.92 -16.03 -6.80
N SER A 92 11.24 -14.91 -7.03
CA SER A 92 9.84 -14.87 -7.46
C SER A 92 9.70 -14.84 -8.99
N GLU A 93 10.79 -14.63 -9.72
CA GLU A 93 10.80 -14.41 -11.17
C GLU A 93 9.92 -13.22 -11.58
N CYS A 94 9.89 -12.19 -10.73
CA CYS A 94 9.04 -11.02 -10.93
C CYS A 94 9.85 -9.74 -10.92
N ASN A 95 9.33 -8.75 -11.65
CA ASN A 95 9.76 -7.37 -11.50
C ASN A 95 9.07 -6.78 -10.28
N VAL A 96 9.81 -6.04 -9.46
CA VAL A 96 9.33 -5.49 -8.20
C VAL A 96 9.14 -3.98 -8.35
N PHE A 97 7.97 -3.50 -7.97
CA PHE A 97 7.66 -2.08 -7.91
C PHE A 97 7.27 -1.72 -6.51
N THR A 98 7.62 -0.52 -6.08
CA THR A 98 7.30 -0.04 -4.73
C THR A 98 6.61 1.31 -4.79
N ALA A 99 5.79 1.58 -3.78
CA ALA A 99 5.15 2.87 -3.61
C ALA A 99 4.87 3.09 -2.13
N THR A 100 4.54 4.33 -1.78
CA THR A 100 4.08 4.67 -0.44
C THR A 100 2.76 5.40 -0.51
N VAL A 101 1.94 5.24 0.52
CA VAL A 101 0.72 6.00 0.69
C VAL A 101 0.59 6.44 2.14
N THR A 102 0.24 7.70 2.35
CA THR A 102 0.01 8.25 3.68
C THR A 102 -1.48 8.53 3.85
N LEU A 103 -2.04 7.95 4.89
CA LEU A 103 -3.42 8.18 5.30
C LEU A 103 -3.42 9.00 6.57
N TYR A 104 -4.45 9.84 6.76
CA TYR A 104 -4.47 10.82 7.83
C TYR A 104 -5.57 10.51 8.85
N GLY A 105 -5.27 10.81 10.13
CA GLY A 105 -6.20 10.68 11.23
C GLY A 105 -6.29 9.28 11.84
N PRO A 106 -7.14 9.12 12.86
CA PRO A 106 -7.32 7.81 13.51
C PRO A 106 -7.82 6.70 12.59
N GLY A 107 -8.56 7.05 11.55
CA GLY A 107 -9.01 6.10 10.54
C GLY A 107 -7.91 5.59 9.61
N SER A 108 -6.67 6.07 9.77
CA SER A 108 -5.53 5.64 8.95
C SER A 108 -4.99 4.26 9.32
N VAL A 109 -5.46 3.65 10.41
CA VAL A 109 -5.07 2.31 10.83
C VAL A 109 -6.21 1.33 10.60
N PRO A 110 -5.91 0.02 10.48
CA PRO A 110 -6.97 -0.97 10.30
C PRO A 110 -7.94 -0.99 11.48
N ASP A 111 -9.22 -1.19 11.18
CA ASP A 111 -10.21 -1.46 12.21
C ASP A 111 -9.99 -2.86 12.79
N GLU A 112 -10.18 -2.97 14.08
CA GLU A 112 -10.11 -4.26 14.76
C GLU A 112 -11.46 -4.98 14.74
#